data_4c4cd81be98a4d8435db773a74cd0a7a
#
_entry.id   4c4cd81be98a4d8435db773a74cd0a7a
#
_cell.length_a   1.000
_cell.length_b   1.000
_cell.length_c   1.000
_cell.angle_alpha   90.00
_cell.angle_beta   90.00
_cell.angle_gamma   90.00
#
_symmetry.space_group_name_H-M   'P 1'
#
loop_
_entity.id
_entity.type
_entity.pdbx_description
1 polymer ?
#
loop_
_entity_poly.entity_id
_entity_poly.type
_entity_poly.pdbx_seq_one_letter_code
_entity_poly.pdbx_strand_id
1 'polypeptide(L)'
;MIDAIYNGGLGLVSQGWWSAAVWPVLWILIKIVVILLPLMGAVAYLTLWERKLLGFMQVRHGPNRVGPLGLLQPIADAVKLLTKEIIQPSAASKGLFILGPVMAIMPALAAWVVIPFGPDVALTNVNVGILLMMAITSIEVYGVIIAGWASNSKYAFLGAMRASAQMVSYEIAMGFCFLVVIMVTGSMNLTAVVMSQASGTAASYGLNFLSWNWLPLLPIFIVYLISGVAEVNRHPFDVVEGEAEIVAGHMVEYSGMGFAIFFLAEYASMWLVSILAVLMFLGGWLSPVAALDFIPGWIWLGIKTFVVVSMFIWIRATFPRFRYDQIMRLGWKIFIPVTLVWLVLVGGWLHSPWNIWK
;
A
#
# COMPACT_ATOMS: atom_id res chain seq x y z
N MET A 1 -25.55 4.61 11.44
CA MET A 1 -25.92 3.40 10.66
C MET A 1 -25.18 2.15 11.16
N ILE A 2 -23.85 2.17 11.29
CA ILE A 2 -23.03 1.02 11.77
C ILE A 2 -23.45 0.57 13.16
N ASP A 3 -23.63 1.52 14.11
CA ASP A 3 -24.08 1.22 15.47
C ASP A 3 -25.50 0.69 15.55
N ALA A 4 -26.37 1.13 14.64
CA ALA A 4 -27.74 0.62 14.56
C ALA A 4 -27.77 -0.87 14.11
N ILE A 5 -26.90 -1.27 13.17
CA ILE A 5 -26.77 -2.66 12.74
C ILE A 5 -26.16 -3.51 13.85
N TYR A 6 -25.14 -2.99 14.54
CA TYR A 6 -24.51 -3.69 15.67
C TYR A 6 -25.51 -3.94 16.79
N ASN A 7 -26.24 -2.91 17.20
CA ASN A 7 -27.25 -3.00 18.27
C ASN A 7 -28.45 -3.86 17.85
N GLY A 8 -28.84 -3.84 16.56
CA GLY A 8 -29.84 -4.75 16.02
C GLY A 8 -29.47 -6.22 16.16
N GLY A 9 -28.19 -6.56 15.88
CA GLY A 9 -27.69 -7.92 16.06
C GLY A 9 -27.60 -8.37 17.51
N LEU A 10 -27.34 -7.46 18.45
CA LEU A 10 -27.38 -7.73 19.88
C LEU A 10 -28.79 -8.07 20.35
N GLY A 11 -29.81 -7.43 19.76
CA GLY A 11 -31.22 -7.64 20.13
C GLY A 11 -31.88 -8.87 19.52
N LEU A 12 -31.31 -9.50 18.48
CA LEU A 12 -31.87 -10.65 17.77
C LEU A 12 -31.99 -11.91 18.62
N VAL A 13 -31.13 -12.09 19.62
CA VAL A 13 -31.14 -13.24 20.54
C VAL A 13 -30.82 -12.76 21.95
N SER A 14 -31.77 -12.85 22.86
CA SER A 14 -31.64 -12.45 24.27
C SER A 14 -30.80 -13.38 25.14
N GLN A 15 -30.03 -14.32 24.56
CA GLN A 15 -29.20 -15.25 25.29
C GLN A 15 -27.81 -14.62 25.56
N GLY A 16 -27.39 -14.57 26.81
CA GLY A 16 -26.18 -13.90 27.25
C GLY A 16 -24.87 -14.32 26.54
N TRP A 17 -24.76 -15.61 26.14
CA TRP A 17 -23.59 -16.12 25.40
C TRP A 17 -23.54 -15.59 23.94
N TRP A 18 -24.68 -15.35 23.29
CA TRP A 18 -24.76 -14.77 21.95
C TRP A 18 -24.22 -13.36 21.94
N SER A 19 -24.78 -12.50 22.78
CA SER A 19 -24.37 -11.10 22.85
C SER A 19 -22.95 -10.89 23.39
N ALA A 20 -22.49 -11.76 24.27
CA ALA A 20 -21.20 -11.64 24.92
C ALA A 20 -20.03 -12.20 24.08
N ALA A 21 -20.26 -13.25 23.29
CA ALA A 21 -19.17 -13.93 22.60
C ALA A 21 -19.37 -14.06 21.09
N VAL A 22 -20.54 -14.49 20.63
CA VAL A 22 -20.73 -14.85 19.22
C VAL A 22 -20.92 -13.60 18.35
N TRP A 23 -21.81 -12.69 18.76
CA TRP A 23 -22.10 -11.50 17.95
C TRP A 23 -20.88 -10.56 17.78
N PRO A 24 -20.08 -10.24 18.78
CA PRO A 24 -18.87 -9.42 18.59
C PRO A 24 -17.88 -10.03 17.61
N VAL A 25 -17.68 -11.35 17.66
CA VAL A 25 -16.78 -12.07 16.72
C VAL A 25 -17.34 -12.01 15.30
N LEU A 26 -18.63 -12.32 15.11
CA LEU A 26 -19.28 -12.24 13.80
C LEU A 26 -19.22 -10.83 13.24
N TRP A 27 -19.42 -9.80 14.07
CA TRP A 27 -19.35 -8.42 13.66
C TRP A 27 -17.96 -8.01 13.17
N ILE A 28 -16.91 -8.46 13.86
CA ILE A 28 -15.53 -8.24 13.41
C ILE A 28 -15.31 -8.95 12.06
N LEU A 29 -15.75 -10.19 11.91
CA LEU A 29 -15.62 -10.92 10.64
C LEU A 29 -16.36 -10.21 9.50
N ILE A 30 -17.58 -9.71 9.73
CA ILE A 30 -18.32 -8.93 8.75
C ILE A 30 -17.54 -7.68 8.34
N LYS A 31 -17.01 -6.93 9.29
CA LYS A 31 -16.17 -5.74 9.00
C LYS A 31 -14.95 -6.09 8.15
N ILE A 32 -14.26 -7.17 8.49
CA ILE A 32 -13.11 -7.66 7.72
C ILE A 32 -13.53 -7.97 6.28
N VAL A 33 -14.59 -8.73 6.08
CA VAL A 33 -15.09 -9.10 4.74
C VAL A 33 -15.50 -7.86 3.94
N VAL A 34 -16.20 -6.90 4.56
CA VAL A 34 -16.62 -5.64 3.92
C VAL A 34 -15.44 -4.80 3.44
N ILE A 35 -14.28 -4.89 4.07
CA ILE A 35 -13.07 -4.19 3.63
C ILE A 35 -12.26 -5.03 2.64
N LEU A 36 -12.01 -6.31 2.96
CA LEU A 36 -11.17 -7.16 2.13
C LEU A 36 -11.78 -7.49 0.77
N LEU A 37 -13.10 -7.67 0.68
CA LEU A 37 -13.73 -8.06 -0.58
C LEU A 37 -13.65 -6.94 -1.64
N PRO A 38 -13.98 -5.67 -1.35
CA PRO A 38 -13.73 -4.57 -2.29
C PRO A 38 -12.25 -4.37 -2.60
N LEU A 39 -11.37 -4.55 -1.61
CA LEU A 39 -9.93 -4.46 -1.80
C LEU A 39 -9.43 -5.51 -2.80
N MET A 40 -9.82 -6.78 -2.63
CA MET A 40 -9.46 -7.85 -3.57
C MET A 40 -10.01 -7.58 -4.98
N GLY A 41 -11.21 -7.01 -5.06
CA GLY A 41 -11.76 -6.49 -6.31
C GLY A 41 -10.89 -5.40 -6.92
N ALA A 42 -10.50 -4.40 -6.13
CA ALA A 42 -9.66 -3.30 -6.57
C ALA A 42 -8.26 -3.80 -7.03
N VAL A 43 -7.67 -4.76 -6.31
CA VAL A 43 -6.41 -5.42 -6.69
C VAL A 43 -6.54 -6.14 -8.03
N ALA A 44 -7.60 -6.93 -8.22
CA ALA A 44 -7.85 -7.64 -9.46
C ALA A 44 -8.05 -6.67 -10.65
N TYR A 45 -8.87 -5.65 -10.48
CA TYR A 45 -9.13 -4.66 -11.54
C TYR A 45 -7.94 -3.71 -11.78
N LEU A 46 -7.01 -3.57 -10.83
CA LEU A 46 -5.78 -2.82 -11.05
C LEU A 46 -4.91 -3.46 -12.14
N THR A 47 -4.88 -4.79 -12.23
CA THR A 47 -4.16 -5.49 -13.31
C THR A 47 -4.72 -5.17 -14.70
N LEU A 48 -6.04 -5.04 -14.80
CA LEU A 48 -6.69 -4.61 -16.03
C LEU A 48 -6.40 -3.14 -16.34
N TRP A 49 -6.47 -2.29 -15.33
CA TRP A 49 -6.19 -0.85 -15.46
C TRP A 49 -4.77 -0.61 -15.94
N GLU A 50 -3.80 -1.30 -15.34
CA GLU A 50 -2.40 -1.23 -15.74
C GLU A 50 -2.21 -1.60 -17.20
N ARG A 51 -2.74 -2.74 -17.64
CA ARG A 51 -2.65 -3.17 -19.05
C ARG A 51 -3.32 -2.19 -20.02
N LYS A 52 -4.42 -1.55 -19.62
CA LYS A 52 -5.10 -0.53 -20.43
C LYS A 52 -4.32 0.77 -20.46
N LEU A 53 -3.85 1.25 -19.32
CA LEU A 53 -3.10 2.50 -19.23
C LEU A 53 -1.80 2.41 -20.04
N LEU A 54 -1.06 1.32 -19.89
CA LEU A 54 0.13 1.03 -20.71
C LEU A 54 -0.22 0.92 -22.21
N GLY A 55 -1.33 0.30 -22.55
CA GLY A 55 -1.82 0.23 -23.93
C GLY A 55 -2.06 1.63 -24.50
N PHE A 56 -2.77 2.50 -23.80
CA PHE A 56 -3.04 3.88 -24.25
C PHE A 56 -1.75 4.69 -24.42
N MET A 57 -0.77 4.55 -23.53
CA MET A 57 0.53 5.24 -23.65
C MET A 57 1.33 4.73 -24.85
N GLN A 58 1.17 3.46 -25.22
CA GLN A 58 1.82 2.84 -26.37
C GLN A 58 0.99 2.95 -27.67
N VAL A 59 -0.07 3.75 -27.68
CA VAL A 59 -0.99 3.95 -28.82
C VAL A 59 -1.58 2.61 -29.32
N ARG A 60 -1.89 1.69 -28.41
CA ARG A 60 -2.53 0.41 -28.69
C ARG A 60 -3.68 0.12 -27.74
N HIS A 61 -4.61 -0.71 -28.17
CA HIS A 61 -5.68 -1.17 -27.27
C HIS A 61 -5.15 -2.20 -26.28
N GLY A 62 -5.49 -1.98 -24.99
CA GLY A 62 -5.31 -3.01 -23.96
C GLY A 62 -6.31 -4.18 -24.12
N PRO A 63 -6.41 -5.10 -23.14
CA PRO A 63 -7.35 -6.23 -23.20
C PRO A 63 -8.79 -5.76 -23.42
N ASN A 64 -9.45 -6.24 -24.48
CA ASN A 64 -10.81 -5.86 -24.85
C ASN A 64 -11.70 -7.02 -25.32
N ARG A 65 -11.16 -8.26 -25.37
CA ARG A 65 -11.85 -9.42 -25.97
C ARG A 65 -12.66 -10.23 -24.94
N VAL A 66 -12.20 -10.30 -23.68
CA VAL A 66 -12.86 -11.12 -22.65
C VAL A 66 -13.90 -10.26 -21.91
N GLY A 67 -15.15 -10.43 -22.28
CA GLY A 67 -16.28 -9.63 -21.80
C GLY A 67 -16.31 -8.21 -22.38
N PRO A 68 -17.33 -7.40 -21.99
CA PRO A 68 -17.42 -6.02 -22.45
C PRO A 68 -16.17 -5.22 -22.05
N LEU A 69 -15.48 -4.62 -23.05
CA LEU A 69 -14.29 -3.83 -22.81
C LEU A 69 -13.16 -4.55 -22.04
N GLY A 70 -13.16 -5.90 -22.01
CA GLY A 70 -12.15 -6.68 -21.27
C GLY A 70 -12.37 -6.76 -19.76
N LEU A 71 -13.54 -6.40 -19.23
CA LEU A 71 -13.83 -6.40 -17.79
C LEU A 71 -13.73 -7.78 -17.12
N LEU A 72 -13.94 -8.86 -17.87
CA LEU A 72 -13.83 -10.22 -17.36
C LEU A 72 -12.38 -10.77 -17.43
N GLN A 73 -11.41 -10.01 -17.94
CA GLN A 73 -10.03 -10.47 -18.04
C GLN A 73 -9.39 -10.83 -16.68
N PRO A 74 -9.54 -10.04 -15.61
CA PRO A 74 -8.98 -10.41 -14.30
C PRO A 74 -9.56 -11.72 -13.76
N ILE A 75 -10.85 -11.98 -14.02
CA ILE A 75 -11.50 -13.23 -13.61
C ILE A 75 -10.94 -14.41 -14.41
N ALA A 76 -10.77 -14.25 -15.72
CA ALA A 76 -10.16 -15.29 -16.56
C ALA A 76 -8.72 -15.59 -16.14
N ASP A 77 -7.92 -14.56 -15.80
CA ASP A 77 -6.57 -14.72 -15.30
C ASP A 77 -6.56 -15.44 -13.94
N ALA A 78 -7.48 -15.11 -13.04
CA ALA A 78 -7.62 -15.78 -11.74
C ALA A 78 -8.01 -17.26 -11.91
N VAL A 79 -9.00 -17.58 -12.75
CA VAL A 79 -9.40 -18.97 -13.03
C VAL A 79 -8.25 -19.76 -13.65
N LYS A 80 -7.51 -19.17 -14.58
CA LYS A 80 -6.32 -19.81 -15.17
C LYS A 80 -5.28 -20.18 -14.11
N LEU A 81 -4.99 -19.27 -13.17
CA LEU A 81 -3.99 -19.51 -12.13
C LEU A 81 -4.47 -20.52 -11.08
N LEU A 82 -5.78 -20.55 -10.79
CA LEU A 82 -6.41 -21.53 -9.90
C LEU A 82 -6.38 -22.95 -10.47
N THR A 83 -6.57 -23.08 -11.78
CA THR A 83 -6.59 -24.40 -12.47
C THR A 83 -5.20 -24.88 -12.88
N LYS A 84 -4.19 -23.99 -12.84
CA LYS A 84 -2.82 -24.34 -13.19
C LYS A 84 -2.18 -25.18 -12.11
N GLU A 85 -1.45 -26.22 -12.49
CA GLU A 85 -0.72 -27.10 -11.60
C GLU A 85 0.31 -26.34 -10.75
N ILE A 86 0.34 -26.65 -9.45
CA ILE A 86 1.36 -26.15 -8.53
C ILE A 86 2.56 -27.10 -8.56
N ILE A 87 3.62 -26.66 -9.22
CA ILE A 87 4.86 -27.43 -9.33
C ILE A 87 5.77 -27.03 -8.16
N GLN A 88 6.28 -28.03 -7.46
CA GLN A 88 7.25 -27.84 -6.39
C GLN A 88 8.55 -28.55 -6.78
N PRO A 89 9.70 -27.87 -6.79
CA PRO A 89 10.99 -28.49 -7.06
C PRO A 89 11.29 -29.60 -6.05
N SER A 90 11.88 -30.70 -6.51
CA SER A 90 12.18 -31.87 -5.65
C SER A 90 13.16 -31.56 -4.53
N ALA A 91 14.07 -30.62 -4.75
CA ALA A 91 15.07 -30.17 -3.80
C ALA A 91 14.60 -29.02 -2.89
N ALA A 92 13.37 -28.51 -3.08
CA ALA A 92 12.81 -27.42 -2.28
C ALA A 92 12.32 -27.91 -0.91
N SER A 93 12.42 -27.04 0.10
CA SER A 93 11.84 -27.28 1.43
C SER A 93 10.34 -27.07 1.40
N LYS A 94 9.54 -28.16 1.42
CA LYS A 94 8.08 -28.13 1.23
C LYS A 94 7.34 -27.15 2.15
N GLY A 95 7.63 -27.16 3.44
CA GLY A 95 6.95 -26.31 4.42
C GLY A 95 7.26 -24.83 4.22
N LEU A 96 8.54 -24.49 4.04
CA LEU A 96 8.97 -23.10 3.82
C LEU A 96 8.54 -22.58 2.45
N PHE A 97 8.46 -23.46 1.43
CA PHE A 97 8.01 -23.09 0.10
C PHE A 97 6.55 -22.61 0.08
N ILE A 98 5.69 -23.21 0.90
CA ILE A 98 4.30 -22.77 1.07
C ILE A 98 4.23 -21.55 2.00
N LEU A 99 5.09 -21.46 3.01
CA LEU A 99 5.10 -20.36 3.98
C LEU A 99 5.48 -19.02 3.31
N GLY A 100 6.38 -19.02 2.32
CA GLY A 100 6.82 -17.79 1.63
C GLY A 100 5.67 -16.94 1.10
N PRO A 101 4.82 -17.45 0.20
CA PRO A 101 3.66 -16.72 -0.31
C PRO A 101 2.68 -16.26 0.79
N VAL A 102 2.46 -17.09 1.81
CA VAL A 102 1.58 -16.74 2.94
C VAL A 102 2.14 -15.55 3.71
N MET A 103 3.45 -15.53 3.98
CA MET A 103 4.13 -14.44 4.67
C MET A 103 4.21 -13.16 3.83
N ALA A 104 4.07 -13.24 2.52
CA ALA A 104 3.97 -12.07 1.66
C ALA A 104 2.56 -11.46 1.68
N ILE A 105 1.51 -12.26 1.48
CA ILE A 105 0.14 -11.75 1.36
C ILE A 105 -0.50 -11.39 2.71
N MET A 106 -0.18 -12.13 3.78
CA MET A 106 -0.81 -11.92 5.08
C MET A 106 -0.54 -10.51 5.63
N PRO A 107 0.71 -9.98 5.65
CA PRO A 107 0.98 -8.63 6.09
C PRO A 107 0.36 -7.57 5.17
N ALA A 108 0.41 -7.77 3.85
CA ALA A 108 -0.17 -6.86 2.88
C ALA A 108 -1.68 -6.65 3.10
N LEU A 109 -2.41 -7.69 3.50
CA LEU A 109 -3.83 -7.59 3.85
C LEU A 109 -4.04 -7.12 5.30
N ALA A 110 -3.21 -7.56 6.26
CA ALA A 110 -3.37 -7.21 7.67
C ALA A 110 -3.15 -5.71 7.93
N ALA A 111 -2.27 -5.05 7.18
CA ALA A 111 -2.02 -3.61 7.30
C ALA A 111 -3.28 -2.75 7.11
N TRP A 112 -4.28 -3.24 6.37
CA TRP A 112 -5.56 -2.55 6.15
C TRP A 112 -6.43 -2.43 7.41
N VAL A 113 -6.13 -3.18 8.46
CA VAL A 113 -6.83 -3.09 9.76
C VAL A 113 -6.74 -1.70 10.36
N VAL A 114 -5.64 -0.99 10.12
CA VAL A 114 -5.34 0.32 10.71
C VAL A 114 -5.78 1.49 9.82
N ILE A 115 -6.10 1.22 8.54
CA ILE A 115 -6.45 2.26 7.55
C ILE A 115 -7.85 2.81 7.82
N PRO A 116 -8.01 4.12 8.13
CA PRO A 116 -9.31 4.76 8.25
C PRO A 116 -9.84 5.16 6.87
N PHE A 117 -11.12 4.86 6.62
CA PHE A 117 -11.83 5.26 5.40
C PHE A 117 -12.69 6.51 5.60
N GLY A 118 -12.77 7.00 6.83
CA GLY A 118 -13.52 8.18 7.24
C GLY A 118 -13.28 8.48 8.71
N PRO A 119 -13.85 9.56 9.26
CA PRO A 119 -13.67 9.95 10.67
C PRO A 119 -14.04 8.83 11.65
N ASP A 120 -15.16 8.12 11.37
CA ASP A 120 -15.70 7.05 12.22
C ASP A 120 -15.66 5.68 11.53
N VAL A 121 -15.03 5.56 10.35
CA VAL A 121 -15.02 4.34 9.55
C VAL A 121 -13.59 3.78 9.51
N ALA A 122 -13.25 3.04 10.55
CA ALA A 122 -12.02 2.25 10.63
C ALA A 122 -12.35 0.88 11.25
N LEU A 123 -11.56 -0.16 10.93
CA LEU A 123 -11.66 -1.43 11.65
C LEU A 123 -11.25 -1.27 13.10
N THR A 124 -10.10 -0.62 13.30
CA THR A 124 -9.57 -0.28 14.62
C THR A 124 -8.99 1.13 14.60
N ASN A 125 -9.30 1.92 15.60
CA ASN A 125 -8.69 3.24 15.79
C ASN A 125 -7.61 3.14 16.87
N VAL A 126 -6.37 2.89 16.43
CA VAL A 126 -5.23 2.66 17.32
C VAL A 126 -4.38 3.93 17.42
N ASN A 127 -4.05 4.37 18.63
CA ASN A 127 -3.24 5.57 18.85
C ASN A 127 -1.83 5.48 18.23
N VAL A 128 -1.27 4.29 18.09
CA VAL A 128 0.03 4.01 17.47
C VAL A 128 -0.12 3.37 16.07
N GLY A 129 -1.15 3.78 15.32
CA GLY A 129 -1.53 3.17 14.04
C GLY A 129 -0.40 3.12 13.03
N ILE A 130 0.36 4.19 12.87
CA ILE A 130 1.49 4.26 11.92
C ILE A 130 2.58 3.24 12.29
N LEU A 131 2.93 3.13 13.58
CA LEU A 131 3.95 2.18 14.05
C LEU A 131 3.49 0.74 13.84
N LEU A 132 2.22 0.43 14.15
CA LEU A 132 1.65 -0.90 13.94
C LEU A 132 1.65 -1.28 12.46
N MET A 133 1.30 -0.34 11.60
CA MET A 133 1.31 -0.57 10.15
C MET A 133 2.72 -0.88 9.65
N MET A 134 3.73 -0.07 10.00
CA MET A 134 5.12 -0.34 9.63
C MET A 134 5.61 -1.68 10.16
N ALA A 135 5.26 -2.05 11.39
CA ALA A 135 5.63 -3.36 11.94
C ALA A 135 5.02 -4.52 11.17
N ILE A 136 3.80 -4.37 10.66
CA ILE A 136 3.14 -5.39 9.84
C ILE A 136 3.77 -5.47 8.46
N THR A 137 4.02 -4.34 7.79
CA THR A 137 4.63 -4.33 6.44
C THR A 137 6.05 -4.88 6.44
N SER A 138 6.85 -4.62 7.48
CA SER A 138 8.20 -5.20 7.64
C SER A 138 8.23 -6.72 7.61
N ILE A 139 7.13 -7.39 7.98
CA ILE A 139 7.03 -8.86 7.94
C ILE A 139 7.01 -9.39 6.49
N GLU A 140 6.53 -8.60 5.52
CA GLU A 140 6.48 -8.98 4.11
C GLU A 140 7.86 -9.32 3.54
N VAL A 141 8.90 -8.63 3.99
CA VAL A 141 10.30 -8.89 3.59
C VAL A 141 10.73 -10.32 3.89
N TYR A 142 10.31 -10.86 5.04
CA TYR A 142 10.62 -12.25 5.39
C TYR A 142 9.97 -13.26 4.44
N GLY A 143 8.78 -12.93 3.91
CA GLY A 143 8.13 -13.76 2.88
C GLY A 143 9.00 -13.93 1.64
N VAL A 144 9.61 -12.84 1.17
CA VAL A 144 10.54 -12.83 0.03
C VAL A 144 11.81 -13.64 0.32
N ILE A 145 12.43 -13.45 1.50
CA ILE A 145 13.65 -14.16 1.91
C ILE A 145 13.37 -15.66 2.01
N ILE A 146 12.29 -16.05 2.69
CA ILE A 146 11.91 -17.46 2.87
C ILE A 146 11.62 -18.13 1.53
N ALA A 147 10.92 -17.44 0.63
CA ALA A 147 10.60 -17.96 -0.70
C ALA A 147 11.87 -18.28 -1.52
N GLY A 148 12.82 -17.33 -1.56
CA GLY A 148 14.08 -17.55 -2.26
C GLY A 148 14.95 -18.64 -1.64
N TRP A 149 15.00 -18.71 -0.31
CA TRP A 149 15.73 -19.76 0.41
C TRP A 149 15.10 -21.14 0.18
N ALA A 150 13.78 -21.25 0.33
CA ALA A 150 13.03 -22.51 0.24
C ALA A 150 13.08 -23.14 -1.16
N SER A 151 13.22 -22.32 -2.19
CA SER A 151 13.31 -22.75 -3.59
C SER A 151 14.57 -23.56 -3.92
N ASN A 152 15.63 -23.46 -3.09
CA ASN A 152 16.92 -24.10 -3.28
C ASN A 152 17.52 -23.89 -4.69
N SER A 153 17.29 -22.70 -5.25
CA SER A 153 17.78 -22.27 -6.54
C SER A 153 18.73 -21.08 -6.36
N LYS A 154 19.86 -21.07 -7.07
CA LYS A 154 20.83 -19.97 -6.98
C LYS A 154 20.24 -18.63 -7.41
N TYR A 155 19.43 -18.63 -8.47
CA TYR A 155 18.80 -17.41 -8.98
C TYR A 155 17.72 -16.91 -8.04
N ALA A 156 16.86 -17.80 -7.51
CA ALA A 156 15.83 -17.43 -6.55
C ALA A 156 16.43 -16.84 -5.27
N PHE A 157 17.50 -17.43 -4.73
CA PHE A 157 18.19 -16.94 -3.54
C PHE A 157 18.83 -15.57 -3.76
N LEU A 158 19.60 -15.39 -4.85
CA LEU A 158 20.21 -14.11 -5.18
C LEU A 158 19.15 -13.01 -5.41
N GLY A 159 18.06 -13.34 -6.09
CA GLY A 159 16.93 -12.43 -6.29
C GLY A 159 16.28 -12.01 -4.98
N ALA A 160 16.01 -12.96 -4.09
CA ALA A 160 15.46 -12.69 -2.77
C ALA A 160 16.35 -11.79 -1.92
N MET A 161 17.66 -12.01 -1.91
CA MET A 161 18.62 -11.19 -1.16
C MET A 161 18.69 -9.76 -1.71
N ARG A 162 18.64 -9.57 -3.03
CA ARG A 162 18.62 -8.24 -3.65
C ARG A 162 17.30 -7.51 -3.37
N ALA A 163 16.17 -8.22 -3.47
CA ALA A 163 14.85 -7.67 -3.18
C ALA A 163 14.73 -7.23 -1.72
N SER A 164 15.08 -8.10 -0.78
CA SER A 164 15.00 -7.80 0.65
C SER A 164 15.91 -6.62 1.05
N ALA A 165 17.12 -6.55 0.51
CA ALA A 165 18.02 -5.43 0.77
C ALA A 165 17.44 -4.11 0.23
N GLN A 166 16.77 -4.13 -0.93
CA GLN A 166 16.05 -2.98 -1.47
C GLN A 166 14.89 -2.58 -0.56
N MET A 167 13.95 -3.49 -0.27
CA MET A 167 12.77 -3.23 0.56
C MET A 167 13.18 -2.60 1.91
N VAL A 168 14.10 -3.23 2.67
CA VAL A 168 14.57 -2.71 3.96
C VAL A 168 15.17 -1.32 3.84
N SER A 169 15.99 -1.06 2.79
CA SER A 169 16.64 0.24 2.61
C SER A 169 15.62 1.37 2.38
N TYR A 170 14.58 1.11 1.59
CA TYR A 170 13.55 2.09 1.29
C TYR A 170 12.50 2.21 2.38
N GLU A 171 12.23 1.14 3.14
CA GLU A 171 11.40 1.16 4.34
C GLU A 171 11.98 2.10 5.41
N ILE A 172 13.31 2.10 5.61
CA ILE A 172 13.97 3.05 6.51
C ILE A 172 13.73 4.50 6.04
N ALA A 173 13.88 4.79 4.75
CA ALA A 173 13.63 6.13 4.21
C ALA A 173 12.17 6.56 4.38
N MET A 174 11.20 5.66 4.15
CA MET A 174 9.78 5.92 4.42
C MET A 174 9.48 6.12 5.91
N GLY A 175 10.12 5.36 6.78
CA GLY A 175 10.01 5.54 8.22
C GLY A 175 10.39 6.95 8.65
N PHE A 176 11.46 7.53 8.10
CA PHE A 176 11.79 8.94 8.35
C PHE A 176 10.76 9.91 7.78
N CYS A 177 10.16 9.62 6.61
CA CYS A 177 9.07 10.43 6.09
C CYS A 177 7.87 10.44 7.05
N PHE A 178 7.50 9.28 7.61
CA PHE A 178 6.45 9.20 8.61
C PHE A 178 6.80 9.95 9.91
N LEU A 179 8.05 9.88 10.36
CA LEU A 179 8.48 10.64 11.55
C LEU A 179 8.31 12.14 11.36
N VAL A 180 8.61 12.68 10.17
CA VAL A 180 8.37 14.10 9.86
C VAL A 180 6.89 14.45 9.95
N VAL A 181 6.00 13.61 9.38
CA VAL A 181 4.56 13.83 9.46
C VAL A 181 4.06 13.73 10.90
N ILE A 182 4.50 12.73 11.68
CA ILE A 182 4.16 12.58 13.11
C ILE A 182 4.59 13.80 13.92
N MET A 183 5.76 14.34 13.63
CA MET A 183 6.28 15.53 14.33
C MET A 183 5.43 16.76 14.05
N VAL A 184 4.92 16.91 12.82
CA VAL A 184 4.02 18.01 12.44
C VAL A 184 2.64 17.86 13.06
N THR A 185 2.08 16.65 13.06
CA THR A 185 0.71 16.39 13.54
C THR A 185 0.62 16.12 15.05
N GLY A 186 1.74 15.77 15.68
CA GLY A 186 1.81 15.41 17.11
C GLY A 186 1.12 14.09 17.45
N SER A 187 0.72 13.27 16.46
CA SER A 187 -0.01 12.02 16.69
C SER A 187 0.44 10.92 15.74
N MET A 188 0.47 9.67 16.24
CA MET A 188 0.68 8.46 15.41
C MET A 188 -0.64 7.83 14.93
N ASN A 189 -1.78 8.42 15.29
CA ASN A 189 -3.10 7.97 14.88
C ASN A 189 -3.42 8.50 13.48
N LEU A 190 -3.70 7.60 12.52
CA LEU A 190 -3.96 7.97 11.13
C LEU A 190 -5.18 8.90 10.97
N THR A 191 -6.23 8.70 11.77
CA THR A 191 -7.40 9.59 11.76
C THR A 191 -7.02 11.00 12.21
N ALA A 192 -6.22 11.11 13.28
CA ALA A 192 -5.75 12.41 13.78
C ALA A 192 -4.83 13.11 12.77
N VAL A 193 -3.98 12.35 12.05
CA VAL A 193 -3.13 12.89 10.98
C VAL A 193 -3.95 13.50 9.85
N VAL A 194 -5.06 12.88 9.46
CA VAL A 194 -5.95 13.44 8.43
C VAL A 194 -6.70 14.65 8.97
N MET A 195 -7.21 14.59 10.19
CA MET A 195 -7.97 15.70 10.79
C MET A 195 -7.09 16.94 11.02
N SER A 196 -5.81 16.78 11.34
CA SER A 196 -4.87 17.91 11.46
C SER A 196 -4.67 18.68 10.15
N GLN A 197 -4.88 18.03 9.00
CA GLN A 197 -4.82 18.67 7.67
C GLN A 197 -6.09 19.45 7.30
N ALA A 198 -7.17 19.30 8.07
CA ALA A 198 -8.41 20.06 7.86
C ALA A 198 -8.30 21.52 8.33
N SER A 199 -7.37 21.80 9.25
CA SER A 199 -7.13 23.13 9.80
C SER A 199 -5.90 23.75 9.11
N GLY A 200 -6.02 24.98 8.66
CA GLY A 200 -4.90 25.71 8.04
C GLY A 200 -5.34 27.05 7.46
N THR A 201 -4.40 27.96 7.25
CA THR A 201 -4.67 29.30 6.76
C THR A 201 -5.35 29.31 5.38
N ALA A 202 -5.00 28.40 4.48
CA ALA A 202 -5.61 28.30 3.16
C ALA A 202 -7.01 27.65 3.20
N ALA A 203 -7.30 26.81 4.19
CA ALA A 203 -8.63 26.24 4.39
C ALA A 203 -9.68 27.32 4.71
N SER A 204 -9.29 28.39 5.41
CA SER A 204 -10.19 29.53 5.69
C SER A 204 -10.65 30.25 4.42
N TYR A 205 -9.91 30.16 3.33
CA TYR A 205 -10.28 30.69 2.01
C TYR A 205 -11.00 29.65 1.11
N GLY A 206 -11.35 28.50 1.64
CA GLY A 206 -12.03 27.43 0.90
C GLY A 206 -11.15 26.59 -0.02
N LEU A 207 -9.83 26.79 0.01
CA LEU A 207 -8.83 26.05 -0.77
C LEU A 207 -8.13 25.03 0.11
N ASN A 208 -8.85 23.97 0.53
CA ASN A 208 -8.36 22.98 1.48
C ASN A 208 -7.07 22.29 0.99
N PHE A 209 -6.92 22.03 -0.31
CA PHE A 209 -5.78 21.33 -0.88
C PHE A 209 -4.43 22.04 -0.65
N LEU A 210 -4.41 23.35 -0.45
CA LEU A 210 -3.21 24.12 -0.14
C LEU A 210 -2.81 24.04 1.34
N SER A 211 -3.74 23.65 2.22
CA SER A 211 -3.47 23.44 3.65
C SER A 211 -2.94 22.05 3.96
N TRP A 212 -2.96 21.11 3.00
CA TRP A 212 -2.49 19.75 3.21
C TRP A 212 -0.97 19.66 3.31
N ASN A 213 -0.49 18.62 3.93
CA ASN A 213 0.94 18.41 4.21
C ASN A 213 1.83 18.30 2.96
N TRP A 214 1.27 18.00 1.78
CA TRP A 214 2.06 17.83 0.56
C TRP A 214 2.83 19.09 0.17
N LEU A 215 2.26 20.29 0.37
CA LEU A 215 2.90 21.54 -0.02
C LEU A 215 4.07 21.93 0.90
N PRO A 216 3.88 22.03 2.25
CA PRO A 216 4.98 22.37 3.15
C PRO A 216 6.02 21.25 3.28
N LEU A 217 5.65 19.98 3.06
CA LEU A 217 6.53 18.82 3.12
C LEU A 217 6.85 18.24 1.74
N LEU A 218 6.84 19.07 0.68
CA LEU A 218 7.01 18.61 -0.70
C LEU A 218 8.25 17.72 -0.92
N PRO A 219 9.46 18.01 -0.41
CA PRO A 219 10.61 17.13 -0.57
C PRO A 219 10.39 15.75 0.07
N ILE A 220 9.77 15.70 1.24
CA ILE A 220 9.45 14.44 1.95
C ILE A 220 8.37 13.66 1.20
N PHE A 221 7.37 14.34 0.64
CA PHE A 221 6.34 13.71 -0.18
C PHE A 221 6.93 13.05 -1.44
N ILE A 222 7.87 13.74 -2.12
CA ILE A 222 8.57 13.17 -3.30
C ILE A 222 9.41 11.96 -2.89
N VAL A 223 10.18 12.05 -1.79
CA VAL A 223 10.97 10.93 -1.30
C VAL A 223 10.08 9.76 -0.93
N TYR A 224 8.93 10.00 -0.27
CA TYR A 224 7.94 8.98 0.06
C TYR A 224 7.40 8.27 -1.19
N LEU A 225 6.97 9.02 -2.22
CA LEU A 225 6.45 8.44 -3.45
C LEU A 225 7.48 7.55 -4.17
N ILE A 226 8.72 8.02 -4.28
CA ILE A 226 9.78 7.24 -4.93
C ILE A 226 10.14 6.02 -4.09
N SER A 227 10.24 6.16 -2.77
CA SER A 227 10.51 5.03 -1.86
C SER A 227 9.38 4.01 -1.90
N GLY A 228 8.13 4.45 -2.00
CA GLY A 228 6.97 3.57 -2.12
C GLY A 228 6.98 2.73 -3.40
N VAL A 229 7.35 3.32 -4.56
CA VAL A 229 7.53 2.53 -5.79
C VAL A 229 8.66 1.50 -5.64
N ALA A 230 9.74 1.87 -4.95
CA ALA A 230 10.88 0.97 -4.74
C ALA A 230 10.58 -0.14 -3.74
N GLU A 231 9.76 0.11 -2.71
CA GLU A 231 9.34 -0.89 -1.72
C GLU A 231 8.44 -1.96 -2.34
N VAL A 232 7.54 -1.56 -3.22
CA VAL A 232 6.67 -2.48 -3.97
C VAL A 232 7.42 -3.23 -5.09
N ASN A 233 8.75 -3.07 -5.21
CA ASN A 233 9.59 -3.67 -6.26
C ASN A 233 9.10 -3.41 -7.69
N ARG A 234 8.38 -2.31 -7.92
CA ARG A 234 7.87 -1.95 -9.25
C ARG A 234 8.89 -1.17 -10.07
N HIS A 235 8.80 -1.35 -11.37
CA HIS A 235 9.58 -0.58 -12.34
C HIS A 235 9.42 0.95 -12.08
N PRO A 236 10.51 1.74 -12.02
CA PRO A 236 11.87 1.49 -12.51
C PRO A 236 12.82 0.77 -11.52
N PHE A 237 12.37 0.45 -10.30
CA PHE A 237 13.16 -0.21 -9.26
C PHE A 237 12.98 -1.74 -9.23
N ASP A 238 12.48 -2.31 -10.30
CA ASP A 238 12.23 -3.73 -10.49
C ASP A 238 13.53 -4.50 -10.80
N VAL A 239 14.32 -4.72 -9.77
CA VAL A 239 15.57 -5.49 -9.86
C VAL A 239 15.31 -7.00 -9.76
N VAL A 240 14.16 -7.37 -9.22
CA VAL A 240 13.77 -8.76 -8.93
C VAL A 240 13.20 -9.45 -10.15
N GLU A 241 12.31 -8.79 -10.88
CA GLU A 241 11.68 -9.32 -12.10
C GLU A 241 12.49 -9.07 -13.37
N GLY A 242 13.71 -8.54 -13.22
CA GLY A 242 14.61 -8.28 -14.35
C GLY A 242 14.98 -9.54 -15.10
N GLU A 243 14.13 -10.00 -16.06
CA GLU A 243 14.35 -11.21 -16.86
C GLU A 243 15.79 -11.29 -17.42
N ALA A 244 16.37 -10.15 -17.76
CA ALA A 244 17.72 -10.05 -18.28
C ALA A 244 18.83 -10.31 -17.26
N GLU A 245 18.56 -10.15 -15.94
CA GLU A 245 19.56 -10.27 -14.88
C GLU A 245 19.38 -11.56 -14.05
N ILE A 246 18.18 -11.84 -13.54
CA ILE A 246 17.91 -12.91 -12.54
C ILE A 246 16.64 -13.72 -12.90
N VAL A 247 16.20 -13.72 -14.14
CA VAL A 247 15.03 -14.42 -14.67
C VAL A 247 13.71 -13.91 -14.07
N ALA A 248 13.32 -14.29 -12.85
CA ALA A 248 12.16 -13.78 -12.10
C ALA A 248 12.43 -13.76 -10.58
N GLY A 249 13.67 -13.64 -10.18
CA GLY A 249 14.08 -13.51 -8.79
C GLY A 249 13.53 -14.61 -7.88
N HIS A 250 12.96 -14.23 -6.73
CA HIS A 250 12.42 -15.17 -5.74
C HIS A 250 11.20 -15.96 -6.22
N MET A 251 10.52 -15.51 -7.28
CA MET A 251 9.31 -16.17 -7.83
C MET A 251 9.61 -17.21 -8.92
N VAL A 252 10.89 -17.37 -9.33
CA VAL A 252 11.28 -18.23 -10.48
C VAL A 252 10.69 -19.64 -10.39
N GLU A 253 10.73 -20.25 -9.21
CA GLU A 253 10.32 -21.63 -8.99
C GLU A 253 8.81 -21.77 -8.67
N TYR A 254 8.10 -20.65 -8.48
CA TYR A 254 6.69 -20.67 -8.12
C TYR A 254 5.82 -20.72 -9.37
N SER A 255 4.77 -21.57 -9.35
CA SER A 255 3.78 -21.72 -10.41
C SER A 255 2.36 -21.65 -9.89
N GLY A 256 1.38 -21.46 -10.78
CA GLY A 256 -0.04 -21.48 -10.46
C GLY A 256 -0.40 -20.48 -9.35
N MET A 257 -1.09 -20.98 -8.31
CA MET A 257 -1.52 -20.15 -7.17
C MET A 257 -0.36 -19.59 -6.35
N GLY A 258 0.77 -20.30 -6.21
CA GLY A 258 1.93 -19.79 -5.47
C GLY A 258 2.46 -18.49 -6.06
N PHE A 259 2.59 -18.44 -7.38
CA PHE A 259 2.97 -17.24 -8.12
C PHE A 259 1.89 -16.14 -8.02
N ALA A 260 0.61 -16.53 -8.14
CA ALA A 260 -0.51 -15.58 -8.06
C ALA A 260 -0.56 -14.84 -6.71
N ILE A 261 -0.25 -15.52 -5.62
CA ILE A 261 -0.28 -14.93 -4.26
C ILE A 261 0.77 -13.82 -4.12
N PHE A 262 1.99 -14.00 -4.65
CA PHE A 262 3.00 -12.93 -4.64
C PHE A 262 2.54 -11.72 -5.45
N PHE A 263 1.99 -11.93 -6.65
CA PHE A 263 1.43 -10.85 -7.44
C PHE A 263 0.28 -10.13 -6.73
N LEU A 264 -0.62 -10.87 -6.07
CA LEU A 264 -1.70 -10.27 -5.28
C LEU A 264 -1.16 -9.45 -4.11
N ALA A 265 -0.12 -9.93 -3.41
CA ALA A 265 0.54 -9.19 -2.34
C ALA A 265 1.14 -7.89 -2.87
N GLU A 266 1.89 -7.93 -3.97
CA GLU A 266 2.50 -6.76 -4.60
C GLU A 266 1.48 -5.69 -5.00
N TYR A 267 0.36 -6.08 -5.65
CA TYR A 267 -0.71 -5.13 -5.99
C TYR A 267 -1.46 -4.62 -4.76
N ALA A 268 -1.63 -5.44 -3.71
CA ALA A 268 -2.21 -5.00 -2.45
C ALA A 268 -1.31 -3.99 -1.75
N SER A 269 0.00 -4.21 -1.73
CA SER A 269 0.99 -3.27 -1.18
C SER A 269 1.06 -1.97 -1.99
N MET A 270 0.86 -2.03 -3.34
CA MET A 270 0.75 -0.82 -4.17
C MET A 270 -0.45 0.04 -3.76
N TRP A 271 -1.63 -0.56 -3.51
CA TRP A 271 -2.78 0.15 -2.98
C TRP A 271 -2.51 0.71 -1.59
N LEU A 272 -1.85 -0.07 -0.71
CA LEU A 272 -1.52 0.33 0.65
C LEU A 272 -0.60 1.55 0.68
N VAL A 273 0.51 1.52 -0.05
CA VAL A 273 1.44 2.66 -0.15
C VAL A 273 0.76 3.89 -0.72
N SER A 274 -0.11 3.71 -1.71
CA SER A 274 -0.85 4.82 -2.33
C SER A 274 -1.86 5.45 -1.39
N ILE A 275 -2.63 4.66 -0.64
CA ILE A 275 -3.60 5.22 0.32
C ILE A 275 -2.89 5.92 1.48
N LEU A 276 -1.72 5.43 1.90
CA LEU A 276 -0.90 6.09 2.90
C LEU A 276 -0.36 7.44 2.42
N ALA A 277 0.07 7.53 1.16
CA ALA A 277 0.42 8.83 0.54
C ALA A 277 -0.72 9.82 0.66
N VAL A 278 -1.94 9.36 0.40
CA VAL A 278 -3.15 10.19 0.47
C VAL A 278 -3.48 10.58 1.91
N LEU A 279 -3.41 9.67 2.86
CA LEU A 279 -3.71 9.96 4.28
C LEU A 279 -2.68 10.92 4.91
N MET A 280 -1.40 10.72 4.62
CA MET A 280 -0.30 11.48 5.23
C MET A 280 -0.12 12.86 4.61
N PHE A 281 -0.28 12.98 3.29
CA PHE A 281 0.11 14.18 2.55
C PHE A 281 -1.03 14.87 1.81
N LEU A 282 -2.03 14.12 1.32
CA LEU A 282 -3.08 14.64 0.44
C LEU A 282 -4.44 14.79 1.14
N GLY A 283 -4.44 14.93 2.47
CA GLY A 283 -5.65 15.21 3.25
C GLY A 283 -6.66 14.06 3.31
N GLY A 284 -6.27 12.81 3.02
CA GLY A 284 -7.14 11.65 3.17
C GLY A 284 -8.50 11.82 2.49
N TRP A 285 -9.57 11.68 3.27
CA TRP A 285 -10.97 11.84 2.83
C TRP A 285 -11.46 13.30 2.74
N LEU A 286 -10.62 14.29 3.08
CA LEU A 286 -11.02 15.70 3.01
C LEU A 286 -11.22 16.12 1.55
N SER A 287 -12.21 16.97 1.30
CA SER A 287 -12.43 17.57 -0.01
C SER A 287 -11.31 18.55 -0.40
N PRO A 288 -10.91 18.64 -1.66
CA PRO A 288 -9.89 19.60 -2.09
C PRO A 288 -10.35 21.06 -2.03
N VAL A 289 -11.65 21.29 -2.19
CA VAL A 289 -12.28 22.62 -2.16
C VAL A 289 -13.55 22.55 -1.32
N ALA A 290 -13.79 23.53 -0.48
CA ALA A 290 -14.96 23.59 0.39
C ALA A 290 -16.31 23.52 -0.38
N ALA A 291 -16.36 24.02 -1.61
CA ALA A 291 -17.55 23.92 -2.48
C ALA A 291 -17.97 22.48 -2.81
N LEU A 292 -17.07 21.50 -2.64
CA LEU A 292 -17.29 20.08 -2.96
C LEU A 292 -17.51 19.22 -1.72
N ASP A 293 -17.74 19.78 -0.55
CA ASP A 293 -17.97 19.07 0.71
C ASP A 293 -19.26 18.22 0.71
N PHE A 294 -20.15 18.46 -0.28
CA PHE A 294 -21.37 17.64 -0.46
C PHE A 294 -21.04 16.19 -0.91
N ILE A 295 -19.83 15.94 -1.42
CA ILE A 295 -19.42 14.60 -1.85
C ILE A 295 -18.91 13.82 -0.62
N PRO A 296 -19.38 12.57 -0.38
CA PRO A 296 -18.93 11.76 0.72
C PRO A 296 -17.41 11.56 0.74
N GLY A 297 -16.76 11.70 1.89
CA GLY A 297 -15.31 11.67 2.04
C GLY A 297 -14.62 10.38 1.52
N TRP A 298 -15.30 9.22 1.65
CA TRP A 298 -14.75 7.96 1.14
C TRP A 298 -14.58 7.96 -0.39
N ILE A 299 -15.39 8.73 -1.13
CA ILE A 299 -15.22 8.91 -2.59
C ILE A 299 -13.94 9.70 -2.88
N TRP A 300 -13.70 10.78 -2.12
CA TRP A 300 -12.47 11.56 -2.25
C TRP A 300 -11.23 10.72 -1.96
N LEU A 301 -11.27 9.93 -0.90
CA LEU A 301 -10.20 9.00 -0.57
C LEU A 301 -9.92 8.04 -1.73
N GLY A 302 -10.98 7.43 -2.30
CA GLY A 302 -10.88 6.53 -3.44
C GLY A 302 -10.29 7.17 -4.69
N ILE A 303 -10.78 8.37 -5.07
CA ILE A 303 -10.29 9.11 -6.25
C ILE A 303 -8.82 9.47 -6.09
N LYS A 304 -8.42 10.05 -4.95
CA LYS A 304 -7.03 10.43 -4.70
C LYS A 304 -6.09 9.22 -4.72
N THR A 305 -6.49 8.12 -4.07
CA THR A 305 -5.71 6.88 -4.07
C THR A 305 -5.58 6.32 -5.49
N PHE A 306 -6.65 6.32 -6.27
CA PHE A 306 -6.62 5.88 -7.66
C PHE A 306 -5.71 6.72 -8.54
N VAL A 307 -5.64 8.04 -8.31
CA VAL A 307 -4.71 8.94 -9.02
C VAL A 307 -3.26 8.59 -8.67
N VAL A 308 -2.93 8.36 -7.38
CA VAL A 308 -1.57 8.00 -6.96
C VAL A 308 -1.17 6.64 -7.53
N VAL A 309 -2.04 5.63 -7.47
CA VAL A 309 -1.80 4.31 -8.09
C VAL A 309 -1.58 4.43 -9.60
N SER A 310 -2.38 5.25 -10.29
CA SER A 310 -2.22 5.50 -11.73
C SER A 310 -0.90 6.22 -12.03
N MET A 311 -0.42 7.08 -11.14
CA MET A 311 0.90 7.70 -11.25
C MET A 311 2.03 6.66 -11.15
N PHE A 312 1.92 5.65 -10.29
CA PHE A 312 2.90 4.56 -10.21
C PHE A 312 2.96 3.76 -11.52
N ILE A 313 1.80 3.49 -12.13
CA ILE A 313 1.75 2.82 -13.44
C ILE A 313 2.34 3.72 -14.54
N TRP A 314 2.08 5.03 -14.48
CA TRP A 314 2.65 6.00 -15.43
C TRP A 314 4.19 6.06 -15.33
N ILE A 315 4.73 6.09 -14.11
CA ILE A 315 6.17 6.02 -13.85
C ILE A 315 6.77 4.75 -14.48
N ARG A 316 6.10 3.61 -14.34
CA ARG A 316 6.50 2.35 -14.97
C ARG A 316 6.63 2.45 -16.49
N ALA A 317 5.76 3.22 -17.13
CA ALA A 317 5.73 3.37 -18.59
C ALA A 317 6.79 4.33 -19.13
N THR A 318 7.26 5.27 -18.32
CA THR A 318 8.06 6.42 -18.77
C THR A 318 9.54 6.29 -18.43
N PHE A 319 9.87 5.77 -17.25
CA PHE A 319 11.25 5.70 -16.80
C PHE A 319 11.95 4.40 -17.20
N PRO A 320 13.25 4.45 -17.58
CA PRO A 320 14.04 3.24 -17.78
C PRO A 320 14.35 2.56 -16.43
N ARG A 321 14.67 1.27 -16.47
CA ARG A 321 15.07 0.50 -15.27
C ARG A 321 16.41 1.00 -14.71
N PHE A 322 16.50 1.13 -13.39
CA PHE A 322 17.73 1.45 -12.70
C PHE A 322 18.53 0.18 -12.38
N ARG A 323 19.84 0.32 -12.31
CA ARG A 323 20.74 -0.72 -11.87
C ARG A 323 20.72 -0.86 -10.35
N TYR A 324 20.96 -2.05 -9.81
CA TYR A 324 20.92 -2.31 -8.36
C TYR A 324 21.83 -1.37 -7.54
N ASP A 325 23.06 -1.13 -8.01
CA ASP A 325 24.00 -0.21 -7.35
C ASP A 325 23.49 1.24 -7.30
N GLN A 326 22.80 1.69 -8.35
CA GLN A 326 22.16 3.02 -8.40
C GLN A 326 21.01 3.13 -7.41
N ILE A 327 20.16 2.09 -7.33
CA ILE A 327 19.04 2.00 -6.41
C ILE A 327 19.53 2.07 -4.97
N MET A 328 20.52 1.27 -4.60
CA MET A 328 21.08 1.27 -3.25
C MET A 328 21.78 2.60 -2.91
N ARG A 329 22.45 3.22 -3.88
CA ARG A 329 23.06 4.55 -3.70
C ARG A 329 22.02 5.63 -3.48
N LEU A 330 20.90 5.58 -4.22
CA LEU A 330 19.80 6.53 -4.08
C LEU A 330 19.18 6.47 -2.67
N GLY A 331 18.88 5.28 -2.18
CA GLY A 331 18.33 5.07 -0.84
C GLY A 331 19.28 5.56 0.26
N TRP A 332 20.51 5.02 0.30
CA TRP A 332 21.44 5.27 1.40
C TRP A 332 22.14 6.63 1.34
N LYS A 333 22.56 7.09 0.16
CA LYS A 333 23.36 8.32 0.03
C LYS A 333 22.53 9.58 -0.24
N ILE A 334 21.27 9.45 -0.68
CA ILE A 334 20.43 10.59 -1.00
C ILE A 334 19.20 10.63 -0.09
N PHE A 335 18.37 9.61 -0.07
CA PHE A 335 17.07 9.68 0.63
C PHE A 335 17.22 9.73 2.14
N ILE A 336 18.02 8.86 2.75
CA ILE A 336 18.23 8.88 4.20
C ILE A 336 18.83 10.21 4.67
N PRO A 337 19.93 10.75 4.08
CA PRO A 337 20.44 12.05 4.47
C PRO A 337 19.44 13.20 4.25
N VAL A 338 18.73 13.22 3.13
CA VAL A 338 17.72 14.25 2.84
C VAL A 338 16.60 14.22 3.87
N THR A 339 16.07 13.06 4.20
CA THR A 339 14.99 12.93 5.19
C THR A 339 15.44 13.31 6.60
N LEU A 340 16.66 12.97 7.00
CA LEU A 340 17.26 13.38 8.28
C LEU A 340 17.44 14.89 8.36
N VAL A 341 18.02 15.51 7.33
CA VAL A 341 18.17 16.98 7.29
C VAL A 341 16.82 17.66 7.35
N TRP A 342 15.83 17.15 6.58
CA TRP A 342 14.49 17.74 6.57
C TRP A 342 13.78 17.57 7.91
N LEU A 343 13.97 16.47 8.62
CA LEU A 343 13.46 16.26 9.97
C LEU A 343 13.96 17.34 10.95
N VAL A 344 15.27 17.67 10.89
CA VAL A 344 15.84 18.73 11.72
C VAL A 344 15.29 20.10 11.31
N LEU A 345 15.16 20.39 10.03
CA LEU A 345 14.61 21.65 9.53
C LEU A 345 13.15 21.85 9.96
N VAL A 346 12.31 20.82 9.83
CA VAL A 346 10.90 20.89 10.27
C VAL A 346 10.81 21.02 11.78
N GLY A 347 11.65 20.32 12.55
CA GLY A 347 11.74 20.49 14.01
C GLY A 347 12.05 21.93 14.41
N GLY A 348 13.04 22.57 13.77
CA GLY A 348 13.33 23.97 13.97
C GLY A 348 12.18 24.90 13.55
N TRP A 349 11.52 24.59 12.44
CA TRP A 349 10.37 25.37 11.95
C TRP A 349 9.18 25.34 12.92
N LEU A 350 8.86 24.20 13.48
CA LEU A 350 7.79 24.03 14.48
C LEU A 350 8.00 24.91 15.72
N HIS A 351 9.25 25.15 16.11
CA HIS A 351 9.60 26.04 17.23
C HIS A 351 9.74 27.52 16.84
N SER A 352 9.70 27.83 15.56
CA SER A 352 9.81 29.21 15.08
C SER A 352 8.48 29.98 15.19
N PRO A 353 8.50 31.34 15.19
CA PRO A 353 7.29 32.14 15.16
C PRO A 353 6.50 32.01 13.83
N TRP A 354 7.11 31.44 12.79
CA TRP A 354 6.51 31.23 11.47
C TRP A 354 5.94 29.83 11.27
N ASN A 355 5.57 29.21 12.36
CA ASN A 355 4.93 27.89 12.31
C ASN A 355 3.55 27.98 11.63
N ILE A 356 3.40 27.31 10.50
CA ILE A 356 2.17 27.29 9.70
C ILE A 356 1.14 26.25 10.18
N TRP A 357 1.52 25.37 11.09
CA TRP A 357 0.65 24.31 11.66
C TRP A 357 0.05 24.70 13.02
N LYS A 358 0.28 25.93 13.49
CA LYS A 358 -0.35 26.47 14.70
C LYS A 358 -1.73 27.03 14.42
#